data_238e57ebaf05bc6d68b23d1f5c714b08
#
_entry.id   238e57ebaf05bc6d68b23d1f5c714b08
#
_cell.length_a   1.000
_cell.length_b   1.000
_cell.length_c   1.000
_cell.angle_alpha   90.00
_cell.angle_beta   90.00
_cell.angle_gamma   90.00
#
_symmetry.space_group_name_H-M   'P 1'
#
loop_
_entity.id
_entity.type
_entity.pdbx_description
1 polymer ?
#
loop_
_entity_poly.entity_id
_entity_poly.type
_entity_poly.pdbx_seq_one_letter_code
_entity_poly.pdbx_strand_id
1 'polypeptide(L)'
;MIIRPAQLLDIEKLSPLYAELGYPVKEAELVRRLKTVLSHPDYHLLVAVDDNEIIGMIGYAKMLFFENEGAYYRILILAVLQNYRRKGVATALLDAVKNCALSENIHALALNSGDTLERQIAHRFYENYGFKQASRGYSLYLK
;
A
#
# COMPACT_ATOMS: atom_id res chain seq x y z
N MET A 1 -13.62 3.73 -12.34
CA MET A 1 -12.80 3.52 -11.14
C MET A 1 -12.35 4.85 -10.56
N ILE A 2 -12.47 5.02 -9.27
CA ILE A 2 -12.08 6.24 -8.55
C ILE A 2 -11.04 5.86 -7.49
N ILE A 3 -9.96 6.64 -7.39
CA ILE A 3 -8.98 6.52 -6.32
C ILE A 3 -9.22 7.67 -5.35
N ARG A 4 -9.42 7.36 -4.07
CA ARG A 4 -9.68 8.38 -3.04
C ARG A 4 -9.13 7.94 -1.69
N PRO A 5 -8.94 8.87 -0.74
CA PRO A 5 -8.60 8.49 0.63
C PRO A 5 -9.67 7.61 1.25
N ALA A 6 -9.24 6.65 2.06
CA ALA A 6 -10.15 5.80 2.82
C ALA A 6 -10.84 6.61 3.90
N GLN A 7 -12.11 6.29 4.13
CA GLN A 7 -12.93 6.88 5.19
C GLN A 7 -13.20 5.82 6.26
N LEU A 8 -13.67 6.24 7.43
CA LEU A 8 -13.95 5.30 8.51
C LEU A 8 -14.97 4.23 8.10
N LEU A 9 -15.96 4.60 7.30
CA LEU A 9 -16.97 3.65 6.82
C LEU A 9 -16.41 2.61 5.84
N ASP A 10 -15.24 2.87 5.26
CA ASP A 10 -14.62 1.94 4.32
C ASP A 10 -13.91 0.78 5.04
N ILE A 11 -13.49 0.98 6.29
CA ILE A 11 -12.55 0.06 6.96
C ILE A 11 -13.08 -1.37 6.99
N GLU A 12 -14.34 -1.55 7.35
CA GLU A 12 -14.96 -2.88 7.42
C GLU A 12 -14.93 -3.59 6.06
N LYS A 13 -15.00 -2.82 4.97
CA LYS A 13 -15.01 -3.33 3.61
C LYS A 13 -13.62 -3.74 3.10
N LEU A 14 -12.56 -3.48 3.86
CA LEU A 14 -11.21 -3.82 3.48
C LEU A 14 -10.82 -5.26 3.85
N SER A 15 -11.61 -5.93 4.67
CA SER A 15 -11.35 -7.29 5.10
C SER A 15 -11.06 -8.26 3.94
N PRO A 16 -11.80 -8.24 2.82
CA PRO A 16 -11.49 -9.10 1.68
C PRO A 16 -10.10 -8.86 1.08
N LEU A 17 -9.63 -7.62 1.08
CA LEU A 17 -8.30 -7.29 0.57
C LEU A 17 -7.19 -7.85 1.47
N TYR A 18 -7.39 -7.83 2.78
CA TYR A 18 -6.47 -8.47 3.71
C TYR A 18 -6.41 -9.97 3.51
N ALA A 19 -7.55 -10.60 3.26
CA ALA A 19 -7.60 -12.04 2.95
C ALA A 19 -6.82 -12.37 1.67
N GLU A 20 -6.94 -11.52 0.63
CA GLU A 20 -6.18 -11.69 -0.61
C GLU A 20 -4.66 -11.66 -0.39
N LEU A 21 -4.20 -10.88 0.60
CA LEU A 21 -2.79 -10.79 0.96
C LEU A 21 -2.31 -11.96 1.81
N GLY A 22 -3.21 -12.84 2.26
CA GLY A 22 -2.87 -13.92 3.15
C GLY A 22 -2.90 -13.55 4.64
N TYR A 23 -3.50 -12.43 4.99
CA TYR A 23 -3.62 -11.95 6.36
C TYR A 23 -5.09 -11.73 6.73
N PRO A 24 -5.91 -12.80 6.74
CA PRO A 24 -7.33 -12.63 7.10
C PRO A 24 -7.48 -12.05 8.49
N VAL A 25 -8.43 -11.13 8.64
CA VAL A 25 -8.64 -10.41 9.89
C VAL A 25 -10.14 -10.17 10.08
N LYS A 26 -10.58 -10.20 11.34
CA LYS A 26 -11.95 -9.89 11.69
C LYS A 26 -12.19 -8.37 11.54
N GLU A 27 -13.38 -8.00 11.09
CA GLU A 27 -13.72 -6.60 10.83
C GLU A 27 -13.52 -5.70 12.06
N ALA A 28 -13.94 -6.14 13.24
CA ALA A 28 -13.77 -5.35 14.46
C ALA A 28 -12.31 -5.11 14.81
N GLU A 29 -11.46 -6.11 14.61
CA GLU A 29 -10.03 -6.01 14.83
C GLU A 29 -9.39 -5.05 13.82
N LEU A 30 -9.81 -5.15 12.56
CA LEU A 30 -9.32 -4.28 11.49
C LEU A 30 -9.67 -2.82 11.77
N VAL A 31 -10.90 -2.55 12.23
CA VAL A 31 -11.34 -1.20 12.59
C VAL A 31 -10.44 -0.61 13.68
N ARG A 32 -10.18 -1.37 14.74
CA ARG A 32 -9.28 -0.90 15.82
C ARG A 32 -7.88 -0.60 15.30
N ARG A 33 -7.33 -1.52 14.49
CA ARG A 33 -5.99 -1.38 13.91
C ARG A 33 -5.87 -0.13 13.04
N LEU A 34 -6.79 0.03 12.11
CA LEU A 34 -6.70 1.13 11.15
C LEU A 34 -7.06 2.47 11.76
N LYS A 35 -7.90 2.52 12.79
CA LYS A 35 -8.10 3.76 13.54
C LYS A 35 -6.80 4.24 14.17
N THR A 36 -6.00 3.32 14.71
CA THR A 36 -4.69 3.67 15.27
C THR A 36 -3.73 4.13 14.18
N VAL A 37 -3.60 3.37 13.10
CA VAL A 37 -2.69 3.69 12.00
C VAL A 37 -3.06 5.03 11.38
N LEU A 38 -4.33 5.25 11.05
CA LEU A 38 -4.77 6.44 10.32
C LEU A 38 -4.91 7.67 11.22
N SER A 39 -4.79 7.53 12.54
CA SER A 39 -4.68 8.68 13.43
C SER A 39 -3.29 9.33 13.35
N HIS A 40 -2.29 8.62 12.83
CA HIS A 40 -0.96 9.15 12.66
C HIS A 40 -0.89 10.03 11.40
N PRO A 41 -0.40 11.26 11.50
CA PRO A 41 -0.46 12.22 10.39
C PRO A 41 0.34 11.82 9.15
N ASP A 42 1.34 10.96 9.29
CA ASP A 42 2.18 10.53 8.18
C ASP A 42 1.76 9.21 7.55
N TYR A 43 0.72 8.55 8.08
CA TYR A 43 0.19 7.32 7.51
C TYR A 43 -1.05 7.61 6.68
N HIS A 44 -1.10 7.06 5.48
CA HIS A 44 -2.17 7.31 4.51
C HIS A 44 -2.66 6.01 3.89
N LEU A 45 -3.93 5.97 3.57
CA LEU A 45 -4.54 4.84 2.88
C LEU A 45 -5.46 5.36 1.77
N LEU A 46 -5.19 4.94 0.54
CA LEU A 46 -6.06 5.22 -0.60
C LEU A 46 -6.79 3.93 -0.98
N VAL A 47 -8.02 4.08 -1.42
CA VAL A 47 -8.83 2.98 -1.93
C VAL A 47 -9.19 3.20 -3.39
N ALA A 48 -9.26 2.12 -4.14
CA ALA A 48 -9.79 2.11 -5.50
C ALA A 48 -11.24 1.61 -5.43
N VAL A 49 -12.16 2.41 -5.94
CA VAL A 49 -13.60 2.11 -5.91
C VAL A 49 -14.11 1.97 -7.33
N ASP A 50 -14.78 0.87 -7.60
CA ASP A 50 -15.42 0.62 -8.88
C ASP A 50 -16.84 0.13 -8.61
N ASP A 51 -17.83 0.82 -9.19
CA ASP A 51 -19.25 0.51 -9.04
C ASP A 51 -19.64 0.32 -7.56
N ASN A 52 -19.25 1.28 -6.71
CA ASN A 52 -19.47 1.30 -5.26
C ASN A 52 -18.80 0.16 -4.47
N GLU A 53 -17.92 -0.61 -5.11
CA GLU A 53 -17.15 -1.67 -4.46
C GLU A 53 -15.70 -1.23 -4.30
N ILE A 54 -15.12 -1.50 -3.12
CA ILE A 54 -13.68 -1.27 -2.91
C ILE A 54 -12.93 -2.48 -3.47
N ILE A 55 -12.15 -2.25 -4.51
CA ILE A 55 -11.49 -3.32 -5.28
C ILE A 55 -9.98 -3.32 -5.07
N GLY A 56 -9.43 -2.30 -4.44
CA GLY A 56 -8.00 -2.23 -4.17
C GLY A 56 -7.69 -1.21 -3.10
N MET A 57 -6.50 -1.29 -2.54
CA MET A 57 -6.00 -0.33 -1.56
C MET A 57 -4.49 -0.20 -1.64
N ILE A 58 -3.99 0.96 -1.24
CA ILE A 58 -2.57 1.20 -1.05
C ILE A 58 -2.38 2.04 0.21
N GLY A 59 -1.56 1.52 1.13
CA GLY A 59 -1.17 2.22 2.35
C GLY A 59 0.29 2.63 2.25
N TYR A 60 0.58 3.85 2.68
CA TYR A 60 1.95 4.37 2.63
C TYR A 60 2.20 5.33 3.78
N ALA A 61 3.47 5.57 4.06
CA ALA A 61 3.88 6.47 5.11
C ALA A 61 5.01 7.38 4.63
N LYS A 62 5.01 8.61 5.13
CA LYS A 62 6.10 9.55 4.89
C LYS A 62 7.23 9.26 5.86
N MET A 63 8.43 9.09 5.32
CA MET A 63 9.63 8.78 6.08
C MET A 63 10.65 9.89 5.85
N LEU A 64 11.39 10.25 6.89
CA LEU A 64 12.49 11.18 6.77
C LEU A 64 13.80 10.41 6.63
N PHE A 65 14.73 10.93 5.83
CA PHE A 65 16.06 10.36 5.72
C PHE A 65 16.90 10.72 6.93
N PHE A 66 17.71 9.76 7.42
CA PHE A 66 18.76 10.09 8.39
C PHE A 66 20.01 10.62 7.69
N GLU A 67 20.30 10.12 6.51
CA GLU A 67 21.54 10.41 5.79
C GLU A 67 21.44 11.58 4.80
N ASN A 68 20.24 12.09 4.53
CA ASN A 68 19.98 13.15 3.56
C ASN A 68 18.90 14.10 4.06
N GLU A 69 18.83 15.29 3.46
CA GLU A 69 17.68 16.16 3.64
C GLU A 69 16.47 15.57 2.89
N GLY A 70 15.28 15.81 3.43
CA GLY A 70 14.04 15.48 2.76
C GLY A 70 13.39 14.18 3.23
N ALA A 71 12.45 13.73 2.43
CA ALA A 71 11.58 12.63 2.77
C ALA A 71 11.35 11.72 1.56
N TYR A 72 10.84 10.52 1.82
CA TYR A 72 10.35 9.60 0.81
C TYR A 72 9.06 8.95 1.31
N TYR A 73 8.30 8.35 0.39
CA TYR A 73 7.13 7.56 0.76
C TYR A 73 7.49 6.08 0.74
N ARG A 74 7.14 5.39 1.82
CA ARG A 74 7.26 3.95 1.89
C ARG A 74 5.90 3.33 1.70
N ILE A 75 5.77 2.47 0.69
CA ILE A 75 4.55 1.69 0.44
C ILE A 75 4.55 0.55 1.46
N LEU A 76 3.51 0.46 2.27
CA LEU A 76 3.39 -0.52 3.35
C LEU A 76 2.44 -1.66 3.00
N ILE A 77 1.44 -1.38 2.18
CA ILE A 77 0.47 -2.38 1.74
C ILE A 77 -0.07 -2.00 0.36
N LEU A 78 -0.22 -2.99 -0.50
CA LEU A 78 -0.83 -2.82 -1.81
C LEU A 78 -1.57 -4.11 -2.13
N ALA A 79 -2.88 -4.03 -2.31
CA ALA A 79 -3.72 -5.17 -2.58
C ALA A 79 -4.80 -4.82 -3.60
N VAL A 80 -5.11 -5.78 -4.47
CA VAL A 80 -6.19 -5.69 -5.45
C VAL A 80 -6.95 -7.01 -5.41
N LEU A 81 -8.28 -6.95 -5.39
CA LEU A 81 -9.11 -8.16 -5.45
C LEU A 81 -8.79 -8.96 -6.71
N GLN A 82 -8.78 -10.28 -6.58
CA GLN A 82 -8.33 -11.18 -7.64
C GLN A 82 -9.07 -10.94 -8.96
N ASN A 83 -10.38 -10.73 -8.92
CA ASN A 83 -11.20 -10.52 -10.11
C ASN A 83 -10.91 -9.19 -10.82
N TYR A 84 -10.17 -8.30 -10.17
CA TYR A 84 -9.82 -6.99 -10.71
C TYR A 84 -8.34 -6.85 -11.04
N ARG A 85 -7.58 -7.95 -10.93
CA ARG A 85 -6.16 -7.96 -11.31
C ARG A 85 -6.01 -7.86 -12.83
N ARG A 86 -4.85 -7.36 -13.28
CA ARG A 86 -4.50 -7.14 -14.70
C ARG A 86 -5.41 -6.14 -15.40
N LYS A 87 -6.07 -5.27 -14.64
CA LYS A 87 -6.94 -4.21 -15.16
C LYS A 87 -6.39 -2.82 -14.84
N GLY A 88 -5.13 -2.74 -14.42
CA GLY A 88 -4.48 -1.47 -14.14
C GLY A 88 -4.80 -0.86 -12.78
N VAL A 89 -5.45 -1.58 -11.87
CA VAL A 89 -5.82 -1.03 -10.55
C VAL A 89 -4.59 -0.72 -9.72
N ALA A 90 -3.64 -1.65 -9.62
CA ALA A 90 -2.40 -1.43 -8.86
C ALA A 90 -1.59 -0.27 -9.44
N THR A 91 -1.49 -0.18 -10.76
CA THR A 91 -0.82 0.93 -11.44
C THR A 91 -1.49 2.26 -11.09
N ALA A 92 -2.82 2.30 -11.13
CA ALA A 92 -3.56 3.52 -10.78
C ALA A 92 -3.33 3.93 -9.32
N LEU A 93 -3.28 2.98 -8.40
CA LEU A 93 -2.99 3.25 -7.00
C LEU A 93 -1.57 3.80 -6.82
N LEU A 94 -0.58 3.19 -7.46
CA LEU A 94 0.79 3.68 -7.41
C LEU A 94 0.93 5.07 -8.06
N ASP A 95 0.25 5.30 -9.18
CA ASP A 95 0.25 6.61 -9.83
C ASP A 95 -0.31 7.68 -8.90
N ALA A 96 -1.37 7.37 -8.15
CA ALA A 96 -1.95 8.30 -7.20
C ALA A 96 -0.96 8.65 -6.09
N VAL A 97 -0.25 7.67 -5.54
CA VAL A 97 0.78 7.91 -4.52
C VAL A 97 1.94 8.71 -5.10
N LYS A 98 2.37 8.39 -6.31
CA LYS A 98 3.43 9.12 -7.00
C LYS A 98 3.05 10.60 -7.19
N ASN A 99 1.83 10.86 -7.60
CA ASN A 99 1.35 12.23 -7.76
C ASN A 99 1.29 12.99 -6.43
N CYS A 100 0.84 12.33 -5.35
CA CYS A 100 0.90 12.91 -4.02
C CYS A 100 2.34 13.24 -3.60
N ALA A 101 3.27 12.33 -3.86
CA ALA A 101 4.68 12.54 -3.54
C ALA A 101 5.24 13.77 -4.27
N LEU A 102 5.01 13.84 -5.57
CA LEU A 102 5.50 14.95 -6.38
C LEU A 102 4.90 16.28 -5.94
N SER A 103 3.63 16.30 -5.54
CA SER A 103 2.98 17.52 -5.03
C SER A 103 3.59 18.04 -3.73
N GLU A 104 4.22 17.16 -2.96
CA GLU A 104 4.93 17.50 -1.72
C GLU A 104 6.46 17.62 -1.91
N ASN A 105 6.92 17.65 -3.16
CA ASN A 105 8.35 17.70 -3.50
C ASN A 105 9.11 16.47 -2.97
N ILE A 106 8.46 15.31 -2.99
CA ILE A 106 9.04 14.03 -2.61
C ILE A 106 9.35 13.26 -3.90
N HIS A 107 10.56 12.76 -4.04
CA HIS A 107 11.06 12.17 -5.29
C HIS A 107 11.45 10.70 -5.19
N ALA A 108 11.06 10.02 -4.11
CA ALA A 108 11.35 8.59 -3.96
C ALA A 108 10.20 7.84 -3.32
N LEU A 109 9.90 6.67 -3.89
CA LEU A 109 9.00 5.68 -3.31
C LEU A 109 9.83 4.44 -3.03
N ALA A 110 9.60 3.80 -1.90
CA ALA A 110 10.27 2.56 -1.53
C ALA A 110 9.25 1.53 -1.06
N LEU A 111 9.56 0.26 -1.20
CA LEU A 111 8.75 -0.82 -0.66
C LEU A 111 9.62 -2.05 -0.40
N ASN A 112 9.13 -2.94 0.45
CA ASN A 112 9.67 -4.27 0.63
C ASN A 112 8.66 -5.28 0.10
N SER A 113 9.14 -6.31 -0.58
CA SER A 113 8.33 -7.43 -1.03
C SER A 113 9.03 -8.72 -0.61
N GLY A 114 8.27 -9.66 -0.05
CA GLY A 114 8.82 -10.94 0.40
C GLY A 114 9.47 -11.72 -0.75
N ASP A 115 10.41 -12.59 -0.40
CA ASP A 115 11.20 -13.33 -1.39
C ASP A 115 10.68 -14.76 -1.56
N THR A 116 9.36 -14.92 -1.67
CA THR A 116 8.70 -16.20 -1.91
C THR A 116 8.33 -16.34 -3.38
N LEU A 117 8.08 -17.59 -3.84
CA LEU A 117 7.59 -17.84 -5.18
C LEU A 117 6.30 -17.09 -5.47
N GLU A 118 5.41 -17.00 -4.48
CA GLU A 118 4.12 -16.31 -4.62
C GLU A 118 4.30 -14.82 -4.88
N ARG A 119 5.41 -14.24 -4.41
CA ARG A 119 5.73 -12.82 -4.59
C ARG A 119 6.49 -12.53 -5.88
N GLN A 120 6.84 -13.54 -6.66
CA GLN A 120 7.57 -13.35 -7.93
C GLN A 120 6.75 -12.53 -8.93
N ILE A 121 5.44 -12.73 -8.98
CA ILE A 121 4.55 -11.97 -9.86
C ILE A 121 4.53 -10.50 -9.43
N ALA A 122 4.48 -10.25 -8.11
CA ALA A 122 4.54 -8.89 -7.57
C ALA A 122 5.89 -8.23 -7.90
N HIS A 123 7.01 -8.96 -7.79
CA HIS A 123 8.33 -8.44 -8.14
C HIS A 123 8.38 -7.97 -9.59
N ARG A 124 7.85 -8.76 -10.52
CA ARG A 124 7.79 -8.38 -11.94
C ARG A 124 6.96 -7.13 -12.15
N PHE A 125 5.83 -7.04 -11.46
CA PHE A 125 4.97 -5.86 -11.53
C PHE A 125 5.73 -4.61 -11.06
N TYR A 126 6.43 -4.70 -9.91
CA TYR A 126 7.18 -3.56 -9.40
C TYR A 126 8.32 -3.16 -10.32
N GLU A 127 9.06 -4.13 -10.85
CA GLU A 127 10.14 -3.86 -11.80
C GLU A 127 9.62 -3.23 -13.08
N ASN A 128 8.50 -3.72 -13.62
CA ASN A 128 7.86 -3.15 -14.80
C ASN A 128 7.35 -1.74 -14.56
N TYR A 129 6.92 -1.44 -13.35
CA TYR A 129 6.49 -0.08 -12.98
C TYR A 129 7.67 0.89 -12.94
N GLY A 130 8.87 0.40 -12.66
CA GLY A 130 10.08 1.20 -12.58
C GLY A 130 10.86 1.08 -11.28
N PHE A 131 10.40 0.26 -10.34
CA PHE A 131 11.16 0.00 -9.11
C PHE A 131 12.37 -0.85 -9.43
N LYS A 132 13.46 -0.59 -8.70
CA LYS A 132 14.69 -1.38 -8.77
C LYS A 132 14.95 -2.01 -7.43
N GLN A 133 15.43 -3.24 -7.43
CA GLN A 133 15.86 -3.90 -6.19
C GLN A 133 17.13 -3.22 -5.71
N ALA A 134 17.02 -2.44 -4.64
CA ALA A 134 18.11 -1.59 -4.16
C ALA A 134 18.68 -2.03 -2.81
N SER A 135 17.99 -2.92 -2.08
CA SER A 135 18.40 -3.33 -0.74
C SER A 135 17.83 -4.70 -0.39
N ARG A 136 18.31 -5.26 0.72
CA ARG A 136 17.75 -6.48 1.31
C ARG A 136 17.18 -6.16 2.67
N GLY A 137 16.01 -6.72 2.98
CA GLY A 137 15.40 -6.59 4.28
C GLY A 137 15.87 -7.65 5.24
N TYR A 138 16.10 -7.28 6.49
CA TYR A 138 16.45 -8.19 7.57
C TYR A 138 15.47 -7.97 8.71
N SER A 139 15.01 -9.06 9.32
CA SER A 139 14.08 -8.99 10.44
C SER A 139 14.61 -9.81 11.61
N LEU A 140 14.45 -9.27 12.80
CA LEU A 140 14.77 -9.97 14.05
C LEU A 140 13.54 -9.86 14.95
N TYR A 141 12.93 -10.98 15.27
CA TYR A 141 11.76 -11.01 16.14
C TYR A 141 12.20 -11.13 17.59
N LEU A 142 11.76 -10.20 18.43
CA LEU A 142 12.15 -10.14 19.83
C LEU A 142 11.12 -10.88 20.69
N LYS A 143 11.61 -11.62 21.67
CA LYS A 143 10.76 -12.36 22.62
C LYS A 143 10.40 -11.51 23.83
#